data_68c49d190ca5b8c2a30da24e10b748ff
#
_entry.id   68c49d190ca5b8c2a30da24e10b748ff
#
_cell.length_a   1.000
_cell.length_b   1.000
_cell.length_c   1.000
_cell.angle_alpha   90.00
_cell.angle_beta   90.00
_cell.angle_gamma   90.00
#
_symmetry.space_group_name_H-M   'P 1'
#
loop_
_entity.id
_entity.type
_entity.pdbx_description
1 polymer ?
#
loop_
_entity_poly.entity_id
_entity_poly.type
_entity_poly.pdbx_seq_one_letter_code
_entity_poly.pdbx_strand_id
1 'polypeptide(L)'
;LLDGDIVRRHLSKGLGFSKEDRSTNVQRIGFVASEITKHGGVAICAPIAPYAADRKANRDLVESTTGGYVEVFIDCPLEVCEERDVKGLYAKARAGVIKNFTGIDDPYEAPGTPEVVCKTAEETIEESVDTVLAKLIELGYIHVPETHTNGLVTNGVKELA
;
A
#
# COMPACT_ATOMS: atom_id res chain seq x y z
N LEU A 1 3.88 6.06 -9.52
CA LEU A 1 2.81 5.96 -8.52
C LEU A 1 1.49 5.63 -9.22
N LEU A 2 0.84 4.53 -8.78
CA LEU A 2 -0.48 4.10 -9.20
C LEU A 2 -1.47 4.38 -8.05
N ASP A 3 -1.88 5.62 -7.95
CA ASP A 3 -2.85 6.09 -6.97
C ASP A 3 -4.27 5.67 -7.35
N GLY A 4 -5.05 5.19 -6.37
CA GLY A 4 -6.39 4.64 -6.62
C GLY A 4 -7.38 5.62 -7.25
N ASP A 5 -7.32 6.90 -6.88
CA ASP A 5 -8.22 7.92 -7.43
C ASP A 5 -7.84 8.29 -8.89
N ILE A 6 -6.52 8.33 -9.18
CA ILE A 6 -6.01 8.59 -10.52
C ILE A 6 -6.33 7.41 -11.44
N VAL A 7 -6.08 6.20 -10.98
CA VAL A 7 -6.36 4.97 -11.74
C VAL A 7 -7.83 4.88 -12.11
N ARG A 8 -8.75 5.22 -11.18
CA ARG A 8 -10.20 5.18 -11.45
C ARG A 8 -10.67 6.21 -12.47
N ARG A 9 -9.95 7.31 -12.63
CA ARG A 9 -10.27 8.32 -13.67
C ARG A 9 -9.85 7.89 -15.08
N HIS A 10 -8.86 6.96 -15.17
CA HIS A 10 -8.26 6.53 -16.44
C HIS A 10 -8.43 5.03 -16.69
N LEU A 11 -7.54 4.23 -16.15
CA LEU A 11 -7.44 2.78 -16.39
C LEU A 11 -8.71 2.02 -15.97
N SER A 12 -9.33 2.42 -14.89
CA SER A 12 -10.53 1.79 -14.33
C SER A 12 -11.76 2.68 -14.42
N LYS A 13 -11.80 3.57 -15.40
CA LYS A 13 -12.97 4.42 -15.67
C LYS A 13 -14.20 3.55 -15.92
N GLY A 14 -15.29 3.86 -15.20
CA GLY A 14 -16.56 3.12 -15.31
C GLY A 14 -16.74 2.01 -14.29
N LEU A 15 -15.70 1.60 -13.56
CA LEU A 15 -15.86 0.68 -12.44
C LEU A 15 -16.50 1.36 -11.24
N GLY A 16 -17.44 0.67 -10.59
CA GLY A 16 -18.05 1.04 -9.33
C GLY A 16 -17.23 0.60 -8.11
N PHE A 17 -17.95 0.30 -7.02
CA PHE A 17 -17.36 -0.10 -5.74
C PHE A 17 -17.88 -1.45 -5.25
N SER A 18 -18.52 -2.24 -6.12
CA SER A 18 -18.83 -3.64 -5.81
C SER A 18 -17.54 -4.43 -5.56
N LYS A 19 -17.65 -5.60 -4.96
CA LYS A 19 -16.51 -6.50 -4.72
C LYS A 19 -15.79 -6.81 -6.03
N GLU A 20 -16.56 -7.14 -7.07
CA GLU A 20 -16.06 -7.46 -8.41
C GLU A 20 -15.32 -6.28 -9.04
N ASP A 21 -15.88 -5.08 -8.95
CA ASP A 21 -15.26 -3.87 -9.48
C ASP A 21 -13.97 -3.51 -8.74
N ARG A 22 -13.95 -3.71 -7.40
CA ARG A 22 -12.73 -3.53 -6.59
C ARG A 22 -11.65 -4.51 -6.98
N SER A 23 -11.97 -5.80 -7.09
CA SER A 23 -11.05 -6.85 -7.54
C SER A 23 -10.51 -6.54 -8.93
N THR A 24 -11.38 -6.20 -9.87
CA THR A 24 -10.99 -5.80 -11.23
C THR A 24 -10.03 -4.61 -11.22
N ASN A 25 -10.32 -3.58 -10.40
CA ASN A 25 -9.44 -2.41 -10.27
C ASN A 25 -8.05 -2.79 -9.73
N VAL A 26 -8.00 -3.61 -8.68
CA VAL A 26 -6.73 -4.06 -8.07
C VAL A 26 -5.92 -4.91 -9.03
N GLN A 27 -6.56 -5.83 -9.76
CA GLN A 27 -5.90 -6.66 -10.76
C GLN A 27 -5.35 -5.85 -11.94
N ARG A 28 -6.07 -4.83 -12.42
CA ARG A 28 -5.57 -3.91 -13.46
C ARG A 28 -4.34 -3.14 -12.99
N ILE A 29 -4.35 -2.66 -11.75
CA ILE A 29 -3.20 -2.00 -11.15
C ILE A 29 -2.01 -2.96 -11.08
N GLY A 30 -2.24 -4.19 -10.61
CA GLY A 30 -1.21 -5.23 -10.54
C GLY A 30 -0.61 -5.57 -11.89
N PHE A 31 -1.43 -5.67 -12.94
CA PHE A 31 -0.94 -5.90 -14.30
C PHE A 31 -0.03 -4.76 -14.77
N VAL A 32 -0.45 -3.51 -14.60
CA VAL A 32 0.40 -2.36 -14.98
C VAL A 32 1.70 -2.33 -14.17
N ALA A 33 1.63 -2.62 -12.87
CA ALA A 33 2.81 -2.71 -12.01
C ALA A 33 3.76 -3.82 -12.47
N SER A 34 3.23 -4.99 -12.84
CA SER A 34 4.05 -6.10 -13.34
C SER A 34 4.78 -5.75 -14.64
N GLU A 35 4.16 -5.04 -15.56
CA GLU A 35 4.81 -4.58 -16.79
C GLU A 35 5.90 -3.53 -16.52
N ILE A 36 5.67 -2.64 -15.53
CA ILE A 36 6.69 -1.66 -15.12
C ILE A 36 7.91 -2.37 -14.53
N THR A 37 7.71 -3.31 -13.62
CA THR A 37 8.81 -4.03 -12.93
C THR A 37 9.55 -4.97 -13.87
N LYS A 38 8.85 -5.64 -14.78
CA LYS A 38 9.45 -6.47 -15.83
C LYS A 38 10.45 -5.71 -16.71
N HIS A 39 10.28 -4.40 -16.86
CA HIS A 39 11.17 -3.52 -17.60
C HIS A 39 12.15 -2.75 -16.69
N GLY A 40 12.36 -3.20 -15.45
CA GLY A 40 13.32 -2.63 -14.51
C GLY A 40 12.85 -1.34 -13.81
N GLY A 41 11.56 -1.00 -13.93
CA GLY A 41 10.99 0.14 -13.23
C GLY A 41 10.48 -0.21 -11.83
N VAL A 42 10.16 0.82 -11.04
CA VAL A 42 9.53 0.70 -9.72
C VAL A 42 8.09 1.20 -9.78
N ALA A 43 7.15 0.38 -9.34
CA ALA A 43 5.74 0.74 -9.24
C ALA A 43 5.33 0.86 -7.76
N ILE A 44 4.89 2.05 -7.36
CA ILE A 44 4.25 2.27 -6.06
C ILE A 44 2.74 2.24 -6.29
N CYS A 45 2.06 1.25 -5.69
CA CYS A 45 0.62 1.06 -5.83
C CYS A 45 -0.07 1.44 -4.53
N ALA A 46 -1.01 2.39 -4.57
CA ALA A 46 -1.73 2.90 -3.42
C ALA A 46 -3.26 2.75 -3.52
N PRO A 47 -3.81 1.60 -3.92
CA PRO A 47 -5.22 1.28 -3.71
C PRO A 47 -5.44 0.73 -2.30
N ILE A 48 -6.68 0.74 -1.81
CA ILE A 48 -7.03 0.08 -0.53
C ILE A 48 -6.77 -1.43 -0.59
N ALA A 49 -7.04 -2.09 -1.73
CA ALA A 49 -6.84 -3.53 -1.96
C ALA A 49 -7.34 -4.40 -0.78
N PRO A 50 -8.64 -4.39 -0.48
CA PRO A 50 -9.17 -4.94 0.77
C PRO A 50 -9.13 -6.46 0.85
N TYR A 51 -9.06 -7.17 -0.27
CA TYR A 51 -9.18 -8.64 -0.32
C TYR A 51 -7.80 -9.30 -0.46
N ALA A 52 -7.51 -10.26 0.42
CA ALA A 52 -6.24 -10.99 0.45
C ALA A 52 -5.98 -11.76 -0.87
N ALA A 53 -7.03 -12.30 -1.49
CA ALA A 53 -6.91 -13.02 -2.76
C ALA A 53 -6.40 -12.13 -3.89
N ASP A 54 -6.85 -10.87 -3.96
CA ASP A 54 -6.41 -9.93 -5.00
C ASP A 54 -4.95 -9.51 -4.79
N ARG A 55 -4.54 -9.26 -3.54
CA ARG A 55 -3.15 -8.94 -3.19
C ARG A 55 -2.23 -10.10 -3.53
N LYS A 56 -2.66 -11.34 -3.16
CA LYS A 56 -1.91 -12.55 -3.52
C LYS A 56 -1.79 -12.73 -5.04
N ALA A 57 -2.86 -12.56 -5.80
CA ALA A 57 -2.82 -12.67 -7.26
C ALA A 57 -1.85 -11.67 -7.89
N ASN A 58 -1.80 -10.44 -7.39
CA ASN A 58 -0.85 -9.42 -7.85
C ASN A 58 0.60 -9.79 -7.48
N ARG A 59 0.83 -10.31 -6.27
CA ARG A 59 2.15 -10.82 -5.86
C ARG A 59 2.59 -11.93 -6.82
N ASP A 60 1.76 -12.96 -7.01
CA ASP A 60 2.07 -14.09 -7.89
C ASP A 60 2.38 -13.62 -9.30
N LEU A 61 1.64 -12.64 -9.81
CA LEU A 61 1.86 -12.06 -11.14
C LEU A 61 3.22 -11.36 -11.26
N VAL A 62 3.58 -10.52 -10.30
CA VAL A 62 4.85 -9.78 -10.31
C VAL A 62 6.03 -10.74 -10.11
N GLU A 63 5.95 -11.66 -9.16
CA GLU A 63 7.01 -12.62 -8.85
C GLU A 63 7.17 -13.71 -9.91
N SER A 64 6.16 -13.94 -10.77
CA SER A 64 6.29 -14.83 -11.93
C SER A 64 7.23 -14.29 -13.01
N THR A 65 7.61 -13.03 -12.90
CA THR A 65 8.60 -12.36 -13.74
C THR A 65 9.91 -12.16 -12.96
N THR A 66 10.76 -11.22 -13.37
CA THR A 66 11.98 -10.84 -12.63
C THR A 66 11.72 -9.78 -11.56
N GLY A 67 10.45 -9.40 -11.34
CA GLY A 67 10.07 -8.35 -10.39
C GLY A 67 10.08 -8.81 -8.94
N GLY A 68 10.40 -7.90 -8.01
CA GLY A 68 10.16 -8.08 -6.59
C GLY A 68 8.82 -7.48 -6.17
N TYR A 69 8.23 -8.01 -5.10
CA TYR A 69 6.98 -7.52 -4.53
C TYR A 69 7.15 -7.26 -3.03
N VAL A 70 6.75 -6.09 -2.59
CA VAL A 70 6.75 -5.72 -1.16
C VAL A 70 5.35 -5.27 -0.77
N GLU A 71 4.72 -5.99 0.15
CA GLU A 71 3.43 -5.64 0.71
C GLU A 71 3.64 -4.76 1.95
N VAL A 72 3.17 -3.52 1.85
CA VAL A 72 3.21 -2.57 2.95
C VAL A 72 1.80 -2.47 3.53
N PHE A 73 1.63 -2.94 4.76
CA PHE A 73 0.37 -2.81 5.49
C PHE A 73 0.33 -1.48 6.22
N ILE A 74 -0.59 -0.62 5.79
CA ILE A 74 -0.88 0.63 6.49
C ILE A 74 -1.90 0.30 7.59
N ASP A 75 -1.38 -0.02 8.77
CA ASP A 75 -2.18 -0.40 9.93
C ASP A 75 -2.66 0.86 10.66
N CYS A 76 -3.98 1.08 10.61
CA CYS A 76 -4.65 2.20 11.26
C CYS A 76 -5.99 1.71 11.82
N PRO A 77 -6.26 1.87 13.12
CA PRO A 77 -7.57 1.56 13.69
C PRO A 77 -8.69 2.29 12.95
N LEU A 78 -9.82 1.60 12.76
CA LEU A 78 -10.95 2.15 12.00
C LEU A 78 -11.45 3.46 12.60
N GLU A 79 -11.49 3.55 13.92
CA GLU A 79 -11.91 4.73 14.66
C GLU A 79 -11.05 5.95 14.31
N VAL A 80 -9.73 5.75 14.18
CA VAL A 80 -8.78 6.81 13.79
C VAL A 80 -8.99 7.20 12.31
N CYS A 81 -9.28 6.23 11.44
CA CYS A 81 -9.62 6.52 10.05
C CYS A 81 -10.92 7.34 9.94
N GLU A 82 -11.92 7.01 10.76
CA GLU A 82 -13.20 7.74 10.83
C GLU A 82 -13.01 9.16 11.37
N GLU A 83 -12.17 9.33 12.40
CA GLU A 83 -11.84 10.64 12.96
C GLU A 83 -11.12 11.53 11.93
N ARG A 84 -10.18 10.95 11.18
CA ARG A 84 -9.43 11.68 10.14
C ARG A 84 -10.31 12.08 8.95
N ASP A 85 -11.19 11.23 8.51
CA ASP A 85 -12.16 11.32 7.40
C ASP A 85 -11.97 12.48 6.40
N VAL A 86 -10.75 12.62 5.87
CA VAL A 86 -10.29 13.77 5.06
C VAL A 86 -11.23 14.10 3.89
N LYS A 87 -11.95 13.09 3.37
CA LYS A 87 -12.86 13.21 2.22
C LYS A 87 -14.34 13.20 2.64
N GLY A 88 -14.67 13.07 3.92
CA GLY A 88 -16.02 12.93 4.43
C GLY A 88 -16.74 11.66 3.95
N LEU A 89 -15.99 10.61 3.60
CA LEU A 89 -16.54 9.37 3.06
C LEU A 89 -17.04 8.43 4.15
N TYR A 90 -16.35 8.37 5.29
CA TYR A 90 -16.80 7.58 6.44
C TYR A 90 -18.12 8.11 7.00
N ALA A 91 -18.26 9.41 7.15
CA ALA A 91 -19.51 10.03 7.59
C ALA A 91 -20.68 9.68 6.64
N LYS A 92 -20.46 9.70 5.33
CA LYS A 92 -21.46 9.30 4.34
C LYS A 92 -21.79 7.81 4.38
N ALA A 93 -20.80 6.96 4.63
CA ALA A 93 -21.01 5.52 4.76
C ALA A 93 -21.82 5.22 6.03
N ARG A 94 -21.48 5.82 7.18
CA ARG A 94 -22.25 5.68 8.43
C ARG A 94 -23.69 6.18 8.30
N ALA A 95 -23.92 7.25 7.53
CA ALA A 95 -25.25 7.75 7.21
C ALA A 95 -26.02 6.88 6.18
N GLY A 96 -25.41 5.80 5.67
CA GLY A 96 -26.00 4.90 4.68
C GLY A 96 -26.13 5.47 3.28
N VAL A 97 -25.49 6.61 3.01
CA VAL A 97 -25.47 7.27 1.68
C VAL A 97 -24.55 6.52 0.72
N ILE A 98 -23.41 6.02 1.24
CA ILE A 98 -22.48 5.16 0.50
C ILE A 98 -22.64 3.73 1.01
N LYS A 99 -22.73 2.79 0.07
CA LYS A 99 -22.80 1.34 0.37
C LYS A 99 -21.52 0.65 -0.04
N ASN A 100 -21.30 -0.55 0.51
CA ASN A 100 -20.12 -1.39 0.24
C ASN A 100 -18.81 -0.63 0.56
N PHE A 101 -18.80 0.09 1.69
CA PHE A 101 -17.65 0.87 2.10
C PHE A 101 -16.71 0.02 2.96
N THR A 102 -15.47 -0.12 2.52
CA THR A 102 -14.46 -0.93 3.21
C THR A 102 -14.26 -0.49 4.66
N GLY A 103 -14.37 -1.41 5.59
CA GLY A 103 -14.27 -1.19 7.03
C GLY A 103 -15.59 -0.82 7.70
N ILE A 104 -16.68 -0.52 6.96
CA ILE A 104 -18.00 -0.22 7.53
C ILE A 104 -18.99 -1.34 7.22
N ASP A 105 -19.34 -1.55 5.97
CA ASP A 105 -20.29 -2.58 5.52
C ASP A 105 -19.67 -3.52 4.46
N ASP A 106 -18.37 -3.36 4.15
CA ASP A 106 -17.56 -4.27 3.35
C ASP A 106 -16.25 -4.59 4.11
N PRO A 107 -15.79 -5.85 4.14
CA PRO A 107 -14.65 -6.23 4.96
C PRO A 107 -13.33 -5.68 4.41
N TYR A 108 -12.37 -5.47 5.31
CA TYR A 108 -10.96 -5.38 5.02
C TYR A 108 -10.25 -6.61 5.58
N GLU A 109 -9.63 -7.39 4.70
CA GLU A 109 -8.87 -8.58 5.07
C GLU A 109 -7.41 -8.19 5.32
N ALA A 110 -7.03 -8.01 6.59
CA ALA A 110 -5.66 -7.64 6.94
C ALA A 110 -4.63 -8.67 6.40
N PRO A 111 -3.48 -8.22 5.88
CA PRO A 111 -2.44 -9.14 5.42
C PRO A 111 -1.86 -9.93 6.59
N GLY A 112 -1.66 -11.24 6.38
CA GLY A 112 -1.13 -12.13 7.42
C GLY A 112 0.38 -11.99 7.62
N THR A 113 1.12 -11.75 6.55
CA THR A 113 2.60 -11.70 6.54
C THR A 113 3.10 -10.63 5.57
N PRO A 114 2.78 -9.34 5.79
CA PRO A 114 3.32 -8.27 4.97
C PRO A 114 4.81 -8.09 5.25
N GLU A 115 5.58 -7.62 4.30
CA GLU A 115 6.99 -7.30 4.49
C GLU A 115 7.19 -6.09 5.42
N VAL A 116 6.24 -5.15 5.40
CA VAL A 116 6.26 -3.94 6.24
C VAL A 116 4.91 -3.69 6.87
N VAL A 117 4.90 -3.28 8.13
CA VAL A 117 3.73 -2.75 8.83
C VAL A 117 4.02 -1.33 9.26
N CYS A 118 3.18 -0.37 8.85
CA CYS A 118 3.24 1.02 9.29
C CYS A 118 2.03 1.31 10.19
N LYS A 119 2.28 1.59 11.47
CA LYS A 119 1.24 1.90 12.47
C LYS A 119 0.91 3.38 12.48
N THR A 120 0.21 3.83 11.46
CA THR A 120 0.01 5.26 11.18
C THR A 120 -0.85 6.03 12.20
N ALA A 121 -1.38 5.37 13.22
CA ALA A 121 -1.98 6.01 14.38
C ALA A 121 -0.94 6.36 15.47
N GLU A 122 0.22 5.71 15.46
CA GLU A 122 1.23 5.79 16.51
C GLU A 122 2.53 6.46 16.04
N GLU A 123 2.78 6.48 14.73
CA GLU A 123 4.01 6.96 14.10
C GLU A 123 3.77 8.10 13.12
N THR A 124 4.80 8.90 12.88
CA THR A 124 4.81 9.98 11.90
C THR A 124 4.93 9.44 10.47
N ILE A 125 4.72 10.31 9.49
CA ILE A 125 4.92 9.96 8.07
C ILE A 125 6.39 9.61 7.81
N GLU A 126 7.31 10.37 8.40
CA GLU A 126 8.75 10.18 8.26
C GLU A 126 9.18 8.82 8.82
N GLU A 127 8.71 8.44 10.01
CA GLU A 127 8.99 7.13 10.61
C GLU A 127 8.46 5.97 9.76
N SER A 128 7.23 6.11 9.23
CA SER A 128 6.66 5.13 8.29
C SER A 128 7.50 5.00 7.02
N VAL A 129 7.96 6.12 6.44
CA VAL A 129 8.81 6.13 5.24
C VAL A 129 10.16 5.47 5.54
N ASP A 130 10.79 5.80 6.66
CA ASP A 130 12.08 5.21 7.08
C ASP A 130 11.96 3.69 7.27
N THR A 131 10.85 3.21 7.85
CA THR A 131 10.56 1.78 8.00
C THR A 131 10.48 1.08 6.64
N VAL A 132 9.78 1.67 5.67
CA VAL A 132 9.68 1.13 4.30
C VAL A 132 11.05 1.12 3.62
N LEU A 133 11.80 2.22 3.68
CA LEU A 133 13.12 2.33 3.06
C LEU A 133 14.11 1.34 3.65
N ALA A 134 14.13 1.18 4.99
CA ALA A 134 14.98 0.21 5.67
C ALA A 134 14.70 -1.23 5.17
N LYS A 135 13.42 -1.59 5.01
CA LYS A 135 13.05 -2.91 4.49
C LYS A 135 13.48 -3.09 3.03
N LEU A 136 13.33 -2.08 2.18
CA LEU A 136 13.78 -2.14 0.79
C LEU A 136 15.30 -2.30 0.67
N ILE A 137 16.07 -1.68 1.59
CA ILE A 137 17.53 -1.86 1.69
C ILE A 137 17.85 -3.28 2.15
N GLU A 138 17.18 -3.77 3.22
CA GLU A 138 17.36 -5.14 3.74
C GLU A 138 17.11 -6.20 2.65
N LEU A 139 16.08 -5.99 1.83
CA LEU A 139 15.73 -6.89 0.72
C LEU A 139 16.61 -6.72 -0.52
N GLY A 140 17.55 -5.75 -0.51
CA GLY A 140 18.46 -5.50 -1.62
C GLY A 140 17.85 -4.78 -2.84
N TYR A 141 16.66 -4.21 -2.70
CA TYR A 141 16.03 -3.44 -3.78
C TYR A 141 16.59 -2.02 -3.92
N ILE A 142 17.16 -1.48 -2.84
CA ILE A 142 17.79 -0.16 -2.82
C ILE A 142 19.21 -0.31 -2.28
N HIS A 143 20.16 0.31 -2.96
CA HIS A 143 21.53 0.43 -2.49
C HIS A 143 21.81 1.89 -2.12
N VAL A 144 22.23 2.14 -0.89
CA VAL A 144 22.71 3.45 -0.46
C VAL A 144 24.20 3.52 -0.77
N PRO A 145 24.66 4.42 -1.66
CA PRO A 145 26.09 4.58 -1.93
C PRO A 145 26.83 5.01 -0.64
N GLU A 146 27.98 4.39 -0.36
CA GLU A 146 28.80 4.68 0.83
C GLU A 146 29.17 6.18 0.99
N THR A 147 29.16 6.95 -0.11
CA THR A 147 29.48 8.38 -0.12
C THR A 147 28.43 9.29 0.52
N HIS A 148 27.23 8.78 0.86
CA HIS A 148 26.17 9.57 1.48
C HIS A 148 26.02 9.35 2.99
N THR A 149 26.86 8.54 3.63
CA THR A 149 26.83 8.33 5.08
C THR A 149 27.30 9.52 5.92
N ASN A 150 27.85 10.57 5.30
CA ASN A 150 28.35 11.75 6.04
C ASN A 150 27.29 12.87 6.29
N GLY A 151 26.02 12.65 5.99
CA GLY A 151 24.97 13.66 6.15
C GLY A 151 23.68 13.20 6.85
N LEU A 152 23.50 11.90 7.04
CA LEU A 152 22.36 11.40 7.80
C LEU A 152 22.81 11.12 9.23
N VAL A 153 22.41 11.99 10.13
CA VAL A 153 22.61 11.84 11.59
C VAL A 153 21.94 10.54 12.01
N THR A 154 22.73 9.52 12.29
CA THR A 154 22.29 8.32 12.98
C THR A 154 21.96 8.67 14.43
N ASN A 155 20.75 9.10 14.70
CA ASN A 155 20.24 9.14 16.06
C ASN A 155 19.61 7.78 16.37
N GLY A 156 20.39 6.94 17.06
CA GLY A 156 19.84 5.90 17.90
C GLY A 156 19.87 4.47 17.37
N VAL A 157 21.04 3.92 17.01
CA VAL A 157 21.27 2.49 17.23
C VAL A 157 22.16 2.37 18.46
N LYS A 158 21.59 1.99 19.60
CA LYS A 158 22.36 1.56 20.77
C LYS A 158 23.03 0.25 20.40
N GLU A 159 24.39 0.26 20.48
CA GLU A 159 25.20 -0.93 20.51
C GLU A 159 24.64 -1.92 21.54
N LEU A 160 24.37 -3.13 21.10
CA LEU A 160 24.24 -4.28 21.99
C LEU A 160 25.59 -4.97 22.03
N ALA A 161 26.26 -4.79 23.15
CA ALA A 161 27.41 -5.60 23.57
C ALA A 161 26.94 -6.98 24.03
#